data_6b4034fd0ba4b43007a506df976d0618
#
_entry.id   6b4034fd0ba4b43007a506df976d0618
#
_cell.length_a   1.000
_cell.length_b   1.000
_cell.length_c   1.000
_cell.angle_alpha   90.00
_cell.angle_beta   90.00
_cell.angle_gamma   90.00
#
_symmetry.space_group_name_H-M   'P 1'
#
loop_
_entity.id
_entity.type
_entity.pdbx_description
1 polymer ?
#
loop_
_entity_poly.entity_id
_entity_poly.type
_entity_poly.pdbx_seq_one_letter_code
_entity_poly.pdbx_strand_id
1 'polypeptide(L)'
;MKNKFKICCLSAVLVTTALYGSYYIKSNFVFNTTKSLPQYLFYKEDFARNFKLKHGDYVSVCPFYSKMAEFYKLKEHLANGDCNNGVVPLIKKVAAIPDDVVTVNDKNGMTVNERTIKNTKALSSKIQHFKFAGIVPKGHYLLYTPHPEGFDSRYLGLISDNEIIYKLKPIF
;
A
#
# COMPACT_ATOMS: atom_id res chain seq x y z
N MET A 1 13.09 -42.61 31.07
CA MET A 1 11.97 -41.65 31.14
C MET A 1 12.45 -40.18 31.16
N LYS A 2 13.44 -39.77 31.98
CA LYS A 2 13.92 -38.37 32.10
C LYS A 2 14.38 -37.71 30.79
N ASN A 3 15.05 -38.45 29.87
CA ASN A 3 15.52 -37.91 28.61
C ASN A 3 14.40 -37.63 27.59
N LYS A 4 13.35 -38.48 27.50
CA LYS A 4 12.20 -38.26 26.65
C LYS A 4 11.41 -37.02 27.07
N PHE A 5 11.25 -36.79 28.38
CA PHE A 5 10.61 -35.61 28.91
C PHE A 5 11.37 -34.32 28.56
N LYS A 6 12.72 -34.33 28.73
CA LYS A 6 13.56 -33.17 28.37
C LYS A 6 13.45 -32.84 26.85
N ILE A 7 13.46 -33.86 26.00
CA ILE A 7 13.33 -33.68 24.54
C ILE A 7 11.94 -33.08 24.22
N CYS A 8 10.89 -33.57 24.85
CA CYS A 8 9.54 -33.03 24.63
C CYS A 8 9.41 -31.58 25.08
N CYS A 9 9.99 -31.20 26.23
CA CYS A 9 10.00 -29.81 26.67
C CYS A 9 10.81 -28.91 25.73
N LEU A 10 11.97 -29.36 25.25
CA LEU A 10 12.80 -28.59 24.32
C LEU A 10 12.10 -28.36 22.98
N SER A 11 11.46 -29.40 22.45
CA SER A 11 10.70 -29.28 21.19
C SER A 11 9.49 -28.34 21.33
N ALA A 12 8.79 -28.39 22.47
CA ALA A 12 7.68 -27.48 22.75
C ALA A 12 8.14 -26.02 22.80
N VAL A 13 9.27 -25.72 23.45
CA VAL A 13 9.85 -24.37 23.48
C VAL A 13 10.25 -23.89 22.10
N LEU A 14 10.89 -24.73 21.29
CA LEU A 14 11.26 -24.37 19.92
C LEU A 14 10.04 -24.06 19.06
N VAL A 15 9.01 -24.87 19.14
CA VAL A 15 7.76 -24.66 18.39
C VAL A 15 7.07 -23.36 18.82
N THR A 16 6.94 -23.10 20.12
CA THR A 16 6.31 -21.87 20.61
C THR A 16 7.11 -20.63 20.22
N THR A 17 8.43 -20.69 20.26
CA THR A 17 9.30 -19.58 19.82
C THR A 17 9.16 -19.32 18.32
N ALA A 18 9.11 -20.36 17.51
CA ALA A 18 8.91 -20.24 16.06
C ALA A 18 7.54 -19.65 15.71
N LEU A 19 6.47 -20.10 16.39
CA LEU A 19 5.13 -19.56 16.23
C LEU A 19 5.04 -18.09 16.63
N TYR A 20 5.62 -17.74 17.79
CA TYR A 20 5.67 -16.35 18.24
C TYR A 20 6.48 -15.46 17.29
N GLY A 21 7.64 -15.92 16.84
CA GLY A 21 8.45 -15.19 15.85
C GLY A 21 7.72 -14.97 14.53
N SER A 22 7.04 -15.99 14.03
CA SER A 22 6.21 -15.91 12.82
C SER A 22 5.05 -14.92 12.99
N TYR A 23 4.36 -14.97 14.13
CA TYR A 23 3.29 -14.03 14.47
C TYR A 23 3.83 -12.60 14.55
N TYR A 24 4.96 -12.39 15.23
CA TYR A 24 5.59 -11.08 15.37
C TYR A 24 5.97 -10.47 14.01
N ILE A 25 6.58 -11.27 13.12
CA ILE A 25 6.94 -10.82 11.78
C ILE A 25 5.69 -10.42 11.00
N LYS A 26 4.65 -11.27 10.97
CA LYS A 26 3.41 -10.99 10.25
C LYS A 26 2.69 -9.75 10.80
N SER A 27 2.72 -9.54 12.11
CA SER A 27 2.06 -8.39 12.76
C SER A 27 2.74 -7.07 12.44
N ASN A 28 4.08 -7.05 12.40
CA ASN A 28 4.85 -5.81 12.36
C ASN A 28 5.45 -5.47 11.00
N PHE A 29 5.52 -6.43 10.08
CA PHE A 29 6.17 -6.23 8.80
C PHE A 29 5.25 -6.47 7.61
N VAL A 30 5.54 -5.80 6.51
CA VAL A 30 4.92 -6.02 5.20
C VAL A 30 6.00 -6.27 4.17
N PHE A 31 5.81 -7.32 3.37
CA PHE A 31 6.69 -7.64 2.25
C PHE A 31 6.08 -7.15 0.95
N ASN A 32 6.83 -6.36 0.20
CA ASN A 32 6.47 -6.00 -1.17
C ASN A 32 6.93 -7.10 -2.13
N THR A 33 5.99 -7.84 -2.66
CA THR A 33 6.26 -8.92 -3.63
C THR A 33 6.17 -8.46 -5.08
N THR A 34 5.93 -7.16 -5.31
CA THR A 34 5.72 -6.59 -6.65
C THR A 34 6.87 -5.67 -7.05
N LYS A 35 7.01 -5.43 -8.36
CA LYS A 35 7.98 -4.46 -8.90
C LYS A 35 7.54 -2.99 -8.76
N SER A 36 6.40 -2.74 -8.11
CA SER A 36 5.81 -1.39 -8.01
C SER A 36 6.68 -0.41 -7.22
N LEU A 37 7.41 -0.89 -6.23
CA LEU A 37 8.37 -0.14 -5.43
C LEU A 37 9.70 -0.88 -5.36
N PRO A 38 10.84 -0.16 -5.27
CA PRO A 38 12.15 -0.79 -5.16
C PRO A 38 12.42 -1.45 -3.79
N GLN A 39 11.69 -1.05 -2.76
CA GLN A 39 11.83 -1.61 -1.42
C GLN A 39 11.03 -2.91 -1.28
N TYR A 40 11.62 -3.88 -0.59
CA TYR A 40 11.03 -5.21 -0.36
C TYR A 40 10.42 -5.38 1.02
N LEU A 41 10.94 -4.70 2.04
CA LEU A 41 10.56 -4.89 3.42
C LEU A 41 10.20 -3.56 4.07
N PHE A 42 9.03 -3.53 4.71
CA PHE A 42 8.54 -2.38 5.45
C PHE A 42 8.15 -2.78 6.85
N TYR A 43 8.41 -1.90 7.81
CA TYR A 43 7.88 -1.95 9.16
C TYR A 43 6.58 -1.17 9.22
N LYS A 44 5.55 -1.74 9.86
CA LYS A 44 4.28 -1.06 10.11
C LYS A 44 4.47 -0.10 11.27
N GLU A 45 4.33 1.19 11.03
CA GLU A 45 4.26 2.16 12.11
C GLU A 45 2.84 2.15 12.70
N ASP A 46 2.74 2.23 14.04
CA ASP A 46 1.46 2.25 14.74
C ASP A 46 0.58 3.41 14.26
N PHE A 47 -0.67 3.08 13.96
CA PHE A 47 -1.60 3.95 13.32
C PHE A 47 -2.54 4.59 14.35
N ALA A 48 -2.07 5.63 15.02
CA ALA A 48 -2.99 6.53 15.71
C ALA A 48 -3.76 7.34 14.66
N ARG A 49 -5.09 7.40 14.75
CA ARG A 49 -6.01 8.07 13.81
C ARG A 49 -5.72 9.58 13.56
N ASN A 50 -4.69 10.13 14.17
CA ASN A 50 -4.27 11.55 14.07
C ASN A 50 -2.93 11.74 13.37
N PHE A 51 -2.49 10.79 12.52
CA PHE A 51 -1.23 10.97 11.82
C PHE A 51 -1.36 12.00 10.69
N LYS A 52 -0.30 12.78 10.53
CA LYS A 52 -0.13 13.64 9.35
C LYS A 52 0.85 12.95 8.42
N LEU A 53 0.36 12.48 7.28
CA LEU A 53 1.23 12.01 6.20
C LEU A 53 1.98 13.19 5.57
N LYS A 54 3.16 12.89 5.07
CA LYS A 54 4.04 13.82 4.36
C LYS A 54 4.31 13.29 2.95
N HIS A 55 4.70 14.19 2.05
CA HIS A 55 5.21 13.78 0.74
C HIS A 55 6.32 12.75 0.89
N GLY A 56 6.23 11.68 0.14
CA GLY A 56 7.21 10.62 0.15
C GLY A 56 7.03 9.54 1.22
N ASP A 57 6.12 9.70 2.17
CA ASP A 57 5.75 8.63 3.10
C ASP A 57 5.23 7.42 2.34
N TYR A 58 5.48 6.23 2.87
CA TYR A 58 4.91 4.99 2.36
C TYR A 58 3.69 4.61 3.18
N VAL A 59 2.66 4.12 2.49
CA VAL A 59 1.41 3.69 3.10
C VAL A 59 0.95 2.36 2.55
N SER A 60 0.27 1.59 3.38
CA SER A 60 -0.49 0.42 2.98
C SER A 60 -1.97 0.81 2.90
N VAL A 61 -2.61 0.54 1.78
CA VAL A 61 -3.99 0.96 1.53
C VAL A 61 -4.87 -0.19 1.09
N CYS A 62 -6.12 -0.15 1.54
CA CYS A 62 -7.22 -0.98 1.09
C CYS A 62 -8.23 -0.12 0.33
N PRO A 63 -8.09 0.06 -0.99
CA PRO A 63 -9.00 0.88 -1.76
C PRO A 63 -10.42 0.33 -1.70
N PHE A 64 -11.42 1.21 -1.72
CA PHE A 64 -12.83 0.81 -1.76
C PHE A 64 -13.12 -0.08 -2.98
N TYR A 65 -14.00 -1.05 -2.80
CA TYR A 65 -14.37 -1.99 -3.86
C TYR A 65 -14.80 -1.30 -5.17
N SER A 66 -15.55 -0.21 -5.07
CA SER A 66 -16.00 0.57 -6.24
C SER A 66 -14.85 1.07 -7.11
N LYS A 67 -13.71 1.43 -6.49
CA LYS A 67 -12.50 1.87 -7.20
C LYS A 67 -11.73 0.70 -7.83
N MET A 68 -11.92 -0.49 -7.28
CA MET A 68 -11.21 -1.70 -7.69
C MET A 68 -12.00 -2.57 -8.67
N ALA A 69 -13.29 -2.30 -8.87
CA ALA A 69 -14.18 -3.16 -9.62
C ALA A 69 -13.69 -3.46 -11.06
N GLU A 70 -13.15 -2.46 -11.77
CA GLU A 70 -12.59 -2.67 -13.11
C GLU A 70 -11.27 -3.44 -13.07
N PHE A 71 -10.45 -3.23 -12.06
CA PHE A 71 -9.19 -3.95 -11.89
C PHE A 71 -9.44 -5.43 -11.60
N TYR A 72 -10.46 -5.76 -10.81
CA TYR A 72 -10.85 -7.15 -10.53
C TYR A 72 -11.33 -7.89 -11.77
N LYS A 73 -12.03 -7.21 -12.67
CA LYS A 73 -12.45 -7.80 -13.95
C LYS A 73 -11.27 -8.20 -14.84
N LEU A 74 -10.10 -7.57 -14.66
CA LEU A 74 -8.90 -7.83 -15.46
C LEU A 74 -7.97 -8.86 -14.83
N LYS A 75 -8.06 -9.05 -13.52
CA LYS A 75 -7.23 -10.01 -12.76
C LYS A 75 -8.12 -10.96 -11.98
N GLU A 76 -8.51 -12.05 -12.61
CA GLU A 76 -9.33 -13.11 -12.02
C GLU A 76 -8.74 -13.75 -10.75
N HIS A 77 -7.48 -13.44 -10.41
CA HIS A 77 -6.74 -14.05 -9.31
C HIS A 77 -5.93 -13.03 -8.50
N LEU A 78 -6.61 -12.05 -7.89
CA LEU A 78 -5.97 -11.32 -6.82
C LEU A 78 -5.91 -12.23 -5.59
N ALA A 79 -4.70 -12.41 -5.06
CA ALA A 79 -4.49 -13.18 -3.85
C ALA A 79 -5.41 -12.69 -2.72
N ASN A 80 -6.00 -13.61 -1.97
CA ASN A 80 -6.74 -13.31 -0.77
C ASN A 80 -5.84 -12.54 0.21
N GLY A 81 -6.35 -11.42 0.72
CA GLY A 81 -5.59 -10.52 1.58
C GLY A 81 -6.42 -9.96 2.73
N ASP A 82 -5.78 -9.12 3.51
CA ASP A 82 -6.30 -8.60 4.78
C ASP A 82 -7.27 -7.42 4.63
N CYS A 83 -7.56 -6.94 3.42
CA CYS A 83 -8.56 -5.91 3.21
C CYS A 83 -9.98 -6.46 3.39
N ASN A 84 -10.91 -5.63 3.89
CA ASN A 84 -12.33 -6.01 4.08
C ASN A 84 -13.02 -6.53 2.81
N ASN A 85 -12.50 -6.16 1.65
CA ASN A 85 -12.96 -6.66 0.34
C ASN A 85 -12.23 -7.93 -0.11
N GLY A 86 -11.43 -8.56 0.76
CA GLY A 86 -10.73 -9.81 0.51
C GLY A 86 -9.46 -9.70 -0.32
N VAL A 87 -8.95 -8.47 -0.59
CA VAL A 87 -7.74 -8.29 -1.39
C VAL A 87 -6.51 -8.01 -0.57
N VAL A 88 -5.36 -8.17 -1.21
CA VAL A 88 -4.05 -7.79 -0.64
C VAL A 88 -3.96 -6.26 -0.59
N PRO A 89 -3.59 -5.68 0.56
CA PRO A 89 -3.31 -4.25 0.65
C PRO A 89 -2.25 -3.80 -0.36
N LEU A 90 -2.45 -2.63 -0.94
CA LEU A 90 -1.51 -2.04 -1.88
C LEU A 90 -0.50 -1.15 -1.13
N ILE A 91 0.80 -1.32 -1.41
CA ILE A 91 1.82 -0.40 -0.89
C ILE A 91 2.05 0.72 -1.89
N LYS A 92 1.93 1.97 -1.43
CA LYS A 92 2.05 3.17 -2.25
C LYS A 92 2.87 4.25 -1.55
N LYS A 93 3.35 5.20 -2.33
CA LYS A 93 4.05 6.39 -1.84
C LYS A 93 3.16 7.61 -1.94
N VAL A 94 3.19 8.49 -0.95
CA VAL A 94 2.39 9.72 -0.93
C VAL A 94 3.00 10.72 -1.92
N ALA A 95 2.21 11.08 -2.92
CA ALA A 95 2.54 12.11 -3.92
C ALA A 95 2.06 13.49 -3.48
N ALA A 96 0.82 13.57 -3.00
CA ALA A 96 0.22 14.81 -2.52
C ALA A 96 -0.61 14.58 -1.26
N ILE A 97 -0.66 15.63 -0.44
CA ILE A 97 -1.37 15.72 0.83
C ILE A 97 -2.47 16.79 0.75
N PRO A 98 -3.37 16.92 1.75
CA PRO A 98 -4.35 18.01 1.79
C PRO A 98 -3.70 19.38 1.54
N ASP A 99 -4.45 20.23 0.84
CA ASP A 99 -4.07 21.59 0.42
C ASP A 99 -3.05 21.68 -0.72
N ASP A 100 -2.46 20.59 -1.21
CA ASP A 100 -1.66 20.61 -2.43
C ASP A 100 -2.51 20.85 -3.67
N VAL A 101 -1.96 21.60 -4.62
CA VAL A 101 -2.54 21.78 -5.97
C VAL A 101 -2.06 20.65 -6.87
N VAL A 102 -2.98 19.87 -7.40
CA VAL A 102 -2.63 18.70 -8.23
C VAL A 102 -3.33 18.69 -9.56
N THR A 103 -2.66 18.12 -10.55
CA THR A 103 -3.25 17.77 -11.86
C THR A 103 -2.90 16.33 -12.18
N VAL A 104 -3.91 15.53 -12.54
CA VAL A 104 -3.75 14.15 -13.03
C VAL A 104 -4.40 14.07 -14.40
N ASN A 105 -3.61 13.74 -15.42
CA ASN A 105 -4.08 13.62 -16.80
C ASN A 105 -3.20 12.68 -17.64
N ASP A 106 -3.69 12.30 -18.81
CA ASP A 106 -3.01 11.36 -19.72
C ASP A 106 -1.73 11.95 -20.34
N LYS A 107 -1.67 13.28 -20.51
CA LYS A 107 -0.54 13.95 -21.17
C LYS A 107 0.70 13.98 -20.31
N ASN A 108 0.56 14.42 -19.06
CA ASN A 108 1.68 14.70 -18.16
C ASN A 108 1.78 13.70 -16.99
N GLY A 109 0.74 12.88 -16.76
CA GLY A 109 0.62 12.06 -15.56
C GLY A 109 0.21 12.90 -14.35
N MET A 110 0.90 12.74 -13.22
CA MET A 110 0.64 13.47 -11.98
C MET A 110 1.58 14.66 -11.86
N THR A 111 1.00 15.83 -11.61
CA THR A 111 1.72 17.06 -11.26
C THR A 111 1.25 17.52 -9.89
N VAL A 112 2.17 17.84 -9.00
CA VAL A 112 1.89 18.32 -7.63
C VAL A 112 2.67 19.61 -7.41
N ASN A 113 1.96 20.68 -7.08
CA ASN A 113 2.55 22.01 -6.88
C ASN A 113 3.54 22.36 -8.00
N GLU A 114 3.06 22.26 -9.24
CA GLU A 114 3.79 22.54 -10.49
C GLU A 114 4.93 21.54 -10.84
N ARG A 115 5.20 20.56 -9.99
CA ARG A 115 6.25 19.55 -10.23
C ARG A 115 5.65 18.26 -10.77
N THR A 116 6.02 17.89 -11.98
CA THR A 116 5.59 16.61 -12.57
C THR A 116 6.35 15.44 -11.96
N ILE A 117 5.60 14.42 -11.53
CA ILE A 117 6.16 13.17 -10.99
C ILE A 117 6.44 12.24 -12.18
N LYS A 118 7.69 11.78 -12.28
CA LYS A 118 8.11 10.86 -13.36
C LYS A 118 7.35 9.53 -13.30
N ASN A 119 7.15 8.94 -14.47
CA ASN A 119 6.55 7.60 -14.63
C ASN A 119 5.11 7.47 -14.08
N THR A 120 4.33 8.55 -14.07
CA THR A 120 2.96 8.54 -13.54
C THR A 120 1.88 8.71 -14.60
N LYS A 121 2.20 8.57 -15.89
CA LYS A 121 1.18 8.49 -16.94
C LYS A 121 0.40 7.17 -16.82
N ALA A 122 -0.91 7.23 -16.97
CA ALA A 122 -1.73 6.02 -17.05
C ALA A 122 -1.49 5.35 -18.41
N LEU A 123 -1.13 4.06 -18.41
CA LEU A 123 -0.75 3.31 -19.61
C LEU A 123 -1.81 2.28 -20.04
N SER A 124 -2.64 1.80 -19.10
CA SER A 124 -3.63 0.78 -19.41
C SER A 124 -4.82 1.38 -20.15
N SER A 125 -5.09 0.91 -21.36
CA SER A 125 -6.31 1.24 -22.11
C SER A 125 -7.55 0.46 -21.62
N LYS A 126 -7.37 -0.51 -20.73
CA LYS A 126 -8.43 -1.39 -20.23
C LYS A 126 -9.07 -0.91 -18.92
N ILE A 127 -8.50 0.11 -18.28
CA ILE A 127 -8.96 0.66 -17.00
C ILE A 127 -9.17 2.15 -17.20
N GLN A 128 -10.27 2.67 -16.67
CA GLN A 128 -10.53 4.11 -16.72
C GLN A 128 -9.43 4.89 -16.02
N HIS A 129 -8.92 5.91 -16.69
CA HIS A 129 -7.93 6.81 -16.12
C HIS A 129 -8.61 7.87 -15.26
N PHE A 130 -8.09 8.06 -14.06
CA PHE A 130 -8.52 9.15 -13.21
C PHE A 130 -7.99 10.48 -13.75
N LYS A 131 -8.90 11.48 -13.83
CA LYS A 131 -8.56 12.85 -14.26
C LYS A 131 -9.01 13.81 -13.17
N PHE A 132 -8.12 14.68 -12.78
CA PHE A 132 -8.37 15.63 -11.71
C PHE A 132 -7.50 16.86 -11.88
N ALA A 133 -8.05 18.05 -11.60
CA ALA A 133 -7.31 19.30 -11.48
C ALA A 133 -7.93 20.10 -10.34
N GLY A 134 -7.14 20.40 -9.31
CA GLY A 134 -7.65 21.12 -8.14
C GLY A 134 -6.81 20.91 -6.90
N ILE A 135 -7.36 21.30 -5.77
CA ILE A 135 -6.73 21.18 -4.46
C ILE A 135 -7.13 19.84 -3.84
N VAL A 136 -6.16 19.14 -3.25
CA VAL A 136 -6.41 17.89 -2.52
C VAL A 136 -7.26 18.20 -1.28
N PRO A 137 -8.47 17.59 -1.16
CA PRO A 137 -9.35 17.84 -0.02
C PRO A 137 -8.75 17.29 1.29
N LYS A 138 -9.21 17.82 2.42
CA LYS A 138 -8.89 17.28 3.76
C LYS A 138 -9.24 15.81 3.84
N GLY A 139 -8.38 15.02 4.49
CA GLY A 139 -8.56 13.57 4.62
C GLY A 139 -8.37 12.78 3.34
N HIS A 140 -7.80 13.36 2.29
CA HIS A 140 -7.49 12.68 1.03
C HIS A 140 -6.04 12.87 0.63
N TYR A 141 -5.54 11.93 -0.15
CA TYR A 141 -4.14 11.88 -0.61
C TYR A 141 -4.08 11.42 -2.05
N LEU A 142 -3.08 11.90 -2.77
CA LEU A 142 -2.70 11.34 -4.07
C LEU A 142 -1.54 10.37 -3.85
N LEU A 143 -1.69 9.14 -4.27
CA LEU A 143 -0.69 8.09 -4.08
C LEU A 143 -0.12 7.63 -5.40
N TYR A 144 1.16 7.23 -5.42
CA TYR A 144 1.81 6.74 -6.62
C TYR A 144 2.82 5.64 -6.34
N THR A 145 3.26 5.00 -7.43
CA THR A 145 4.45 4.17 -7.47
C THR A 145 5.38 4.68 -8.58
N PRO A 146 6.71 4.59 -8.43
CA PRO A 146 7.65 5.02 -9.46
C PRO A 146 7.64 4.09 -10.70
N HIS A 147 7.00 2.92 -10.62
CA HIS A 147 6.89 2.00 -11.75
C HIS A 147 5.87 2.53 -12.78
N PRO A 148 6.22 2.59 -14.09
CA PRO A 148 5.32 3.13 -15.11
C PRO A 148 3.98 2.39 -15.21
N GLU A 149 3.95 1.08 -15.02
CA GLU A 149 2.73 0.26 -15.01
C GLU A 149 2.07 0.15 -13.62
N GLY A 150 2.43 1.05 -12.70
CA GLY A 150 1.88 1.01 -11.34
C GLY A 150 0.37 1.22 -11.31
N PHE A 151 -0.32 0.40 -10.54
CA PHE A 151 -1.73 0.57 -10.24
C PHE A 151 -1.87 1.41 -8.96
N ASP A 152 -2.19 2.69 -9.11
CA ASP A 152 -2.24 3.69 -8.04
C ASP A 152 -3.27 4.78 -8.37
N SER A 153 -3.10 5.99 -7.84
CA SER A 153 -4.05 7.09 -8.06
C SER A 153 -4.26 7.50 -9.53
N ARG A 154 -3.42 7.02 -10.46
CA ARG A 154 -3.71 7.14 -11.92
C ARG A 154 -5.05 6.52 -12.29
N TYR A 155 -5.49 5.52 -11.52
CA TYR A 155 -6.70 4.75 -11.73
C TYR A 155 -7.65 4.82 -10.53
N LEU A 156 -7.10 4.79 -9.30
CA LEU A 156 -7.86 4.76 -8.04
C LEU A 156 -8.42 6.11 -7.63
N GLY A 157 -7.90 7.19 -8.21
CA GLY A 157 -8.24 8.55 -7.77
C GLY A 157 -7.62 8.93 -6.44
N LEU A 158 -8.21 9.91 -5.77
CA LEU A 158 -7.81 10.31 -4.43
C LEU A 158 -8.16 9.21 -3.42
N ILE A 159 -7.23 8.92 -2.54
CA ILE A 159 -7.39 7.92 -1.47
C ILE A 159 -7.72 8.64 -0.17
N SER A 160 -8.78 8.21 0.49
CA SER A 160 -9.22 8.78 1.77
C SER A 160 -8.46 8.17 2.97
N ASP A 161 -8.46 8.86 4.10
CA ASP A 161 -7.91 8.36 5.38
C ASP A 161 -8.43 6.96 5.73
N ASN A 162 -9.71 6.68 5.44
CA ASN A 162 -10.34 5.40 5.76
C ASN A 162 -9.84 4.23 4.92
N GLU A 163 -9.20 4.49 3.78
CA GLU A 163 -8.61 3.48 2.91
C GLU A 163 -7.16 3.16 3.31
N ILE A 164 -6.53 4.00 4.13
CA ILE A 164 -5.16 3.81 4.60
C ILE A 164 -5.18 2.98 5.87
N ILE A 165 -4.44 1.87 5.88
CA ILE A 165 -4.41 0.93 7.01
C ILE A 165 -3.13 1.02 7.83
N TYR A 166 -2.00 1.36 7.21
CA TYR A 166 -0.72 1.57 7.89
C TYR A 166 0.11 2.65 7.22
N LYS A 167 0.79 3.44 8.02
CA LYS A 167 2.00 4.13 7.59
C LYS A 167 3.16 3.14 7.66
N LEU A 168 4.05 3.18 6.66
CA LEU A 168 5.11 2.20 6.50
C LEU A 168 6.48 2.87 6.51
N LYS A 169 7.42 2.26 7.23
CA LYS A 169 8.83 2.65 7.22
C LYS A 169 9.61 1.65 6.38
N PRO A 170 10.27 2.05 5.29
CA PRO A 170 11.10 1.15 4.50
C PRO A 170 12.31 0.71 5.30
N ILE A 171 12.68 -0.58 5.19
CA ILE A 171 13.86 -1.18 5.82
C ILE A 171 14.89 -1.54 4.76
N PHE A 172 14.45 -2.17 3.65
CA PHE A 172 15.25 -2.53 2.48
C PHE A 172 14.45 -2.31 1.19
#